data_50f1db196f93dd9c96298a1d1402b877
#
_entry.id   50f1db196f93dd9c96298a1d1402b877
#
_cell.length_a   1.000
_cell.length_b   1.000
_cell.length_c   1.000
_cell.angle_alpha   90.00
_cell.angle_beta   90.00
_cell.angle_gamma   90.00
#
_symmetry.space_group_name_H-M   'P 1'
#
loop_
_entity.id
_entity.type
_entity.pdbx_description
1 polymer ?
#
loop_
_entity_poly.entity_id
_entity_poly.type
_entity_poly.pdbx_seq_one_letter_code
_entity_poly.pdbx_strand_id
1 'polypeptide(L)'
;EQLLDDARDLWDDASNTDTDSYHGRLQAAQLDFAGNSLAKVADQNYMDADMYKITYDQTEANLVFQAQQLMATYEQSAYTMENLNASRALAQASYESTVARRNAGMATETDVLTALKSVQDIDASILSAQKSTDNVHRNLCMMLGWGADSQPEIRSIPAPDLNRIAAMNPEADREQAVANNYDVKYNERKIRNLRSEDLIASTNATLEDARNKVYNSLKTQYNTVLDAR
;
A
#
# COMPACT_ATOMS: atom_id res chain seq x y z
N GLU A 1 -1.66 17.51 -26.60
CA GLU A 1 -1.53 18.48 -27.73
C GLU A 1 -2.75 18.40 -28.65
N GLN A 2 -3.08 17.24 -29.20
CA GLN A 2 -4.20 17.08 -30.13
C GLN A 2 -5.52 17.68 -29.63
N LEU A 3 -5.91 17.47 -28.35
CA LEU A 3 -7.13 18.04 -27.79
C LEU A 3 -7.14 19.57 -27.74
N LEU A 4 -5.96 20.21 -27.59
CA LEU A 4 -5.83 21.66 -27.61
C LEU A 4 -5.90 22.21 -29.04
N ASP A 5 -5.38 21.49 -30.01
CA ASP A 5 -5.47 21.84 -31.42
C ASP A 5 -6.94 21.71 -31.89
N ASP A 6 -7.63 20.60 -31.57
CA ASP A 6 -9.05 20.42 -31.81
C ASP A 6 -9.91 21.54 -31.16
N ALA A 7 -9.55 21.98 -29.96
CA ALA A 7 -10.25 23.09 -29.30
C ALA A 7 -10.04 24.43 -30.01
N ARG A 8 -8.81 24.70 -30.53
CA ARG A 8 -8.53 25.91 -31.32
C ARG A 8 -9.32 25.93 -32.63
N ASP A 9 -9.37 24.79 -33.33
CA ASP A 9 -10.15 24.68 -34.56
C ASP A 9 -11.63 25.02 -34.31
N LEU A 10 -12.20 24.54 -33.20
CA LEU A 10 -13.59 24.86 -32.83
C LEU A 10 -13.78 26.36 -32.50
N TRP A 11 -12.82 27.02 -31.86
CA TRP A 11 -12.89 28.46 -31.60
C TRP A 11 -12.74 29.27 -32.88
N ASP A 12 -11.86 28.86 -33.80
CA ASP A 12 -11.72 29.48 -35.11
C ASP A 12 -13.01 29.31 -35.93
N ASP A 13 -13.62 28.14 -35.93
CA ASP A 13 -14.93 27.93 -36.58
C ASP A 13 -16.04 28.77 -35.92
N ALA A 14 -16.05 28.90 -34.59
CA ALA A 14 -16.99 29.76 -33.90
C ALA A 14 -16.82 31.23 -34.29
N SER A 15 -15.57 31.70 -34.40
CA SER A 15 -15.26 33.11 -34.80
C SER A 15 -15.58 33.42 -36.25
N ASN A 16 -15.51 32.41 -37.12
CA ASN A 16 -15.83 32.51 -38.58
C ASN A 16 -17.28 32.28 -38.88
N THR A 17 -18.11 31.90 -37.93
CA THR A 17 -19.55 31.68 -38.11
C THR A 17 -20.27 33.00 -38.22
N ASP A 18 -21.14 33.14 -39.25
CA ASP A 18 -21.99 34.32 -39.44
C ASP A 18 -23.01 34.47 -38.29
N THR A 19 -22.84 35.53 -37.50
CA THR A 19 -23.68 35.80 -36.32
C THR A 19 -24.87 36.77 -36.60
N ASP A 20 -25.13 37.16 -37.82
CA ASP A 20 -26.21 38.05 -38.15
C ASP A 20 -27.61 37.37 -37.98
N SER A 21 -27.64 36.06 -38.10
CA SER A 21 -28.84 35.27 -37.90
C SER A 21 -28.88 34.67 -36.46
N TYR A 22 -30.12 34.30 -35.98
CA TYR A 22 -30.32 33.59 -34.74
C TYR A 22 -29.60 32.21 -34.74
N HIS A 23 -29.71 31.50 -35.87
CA HIS A 23 -29.07 30.20 -36.03
C HIS A 23 -27.55 30.30 -36.00
N GLY A 24 -26.96 31.30 -36.65
CA GLY A 24 -25.53 31.52 -36.63
C GLY A 24 -25.00 31.81 -35.21
N ARG A 25 -25.69 32.67 -34.45
CA ARG A 25 -25.33 32.92 -33.04
C ARG A 25 -25.38 31.66 -32.16
N LEU A 26 -26.42 30.81 -32.38
CA LEU A 26 -26.54 29.55 -31.66
C LEU A 26 -25.41 28.58 -32.01
N GLN A 27 -25.08 28.47 -33.29
CA GLN A 27 -24.01 27.62 -33.79
C GLN A 27 -22.66 28.09 -33.25
N ALA A 28 -22.32 29.39 -33.30
CA ALA A 28 -21.10 29.95 -32.74
C ALA A 28 -21.00 29.66 -31.26
N ALA A 29 -22.07 29.81 -30.47
CA ALA A 29 -22.08 29.51 -29.03
C ALA A 29 -21.88 28.00 -28.74
N GLN A 30 -22.41 27.11 -29.59
CA GLN A 30 -22.20 25.67 -29.45
C GLN A 30 -20.74 25.25 -29.72
N LEU A 31 -20.12 25.83 -30.76
CA LEU A 31 -18.73 25.59 -31.11
C LEU A 31 -17.78 26.12 -30.02
N ASP A 32 -18.05 27.33 -29.51
CA ASP A 32 -17.28 27.91 -28.40
C ASP A 32 -17.39 27.05 -27.13
N PHE A 33 -18.60 26.59 -26.79
CA PHE A 33 -18.81 25.67 -25.65
C PHE A 33 -18.07 24.34 -25.85
N ALA A 34 -18.08 23.77 -27.06
CA ALA A 34 -17.37 22.52 -27.36
C ALA A 34 -15.85 22.70 -27.25
N GLY A 35 -15.31 23.82 -27.80
CA GLY A 35 -13.89 24.17 -27.68
C GLY A 35 -13.45 24.34 -26.22
N ASN A 36 -14.23 25.08 -25.43
CA ASN A 36 -13.97 25.24 -23.99
C ASN A 36 -14.01 23.91 -23.26
N SER A 37 -14.90 23.00 -23.61
CA SER A 37 -14.99 21.67 -23.00
C SER A 37 -13.77 20.81 -23.33
N LEU A 38 -13.31 20.81 -24.59
CA LEU A 38 -12.09 20.09 -24.99
C LEU A 38 -10.84 20.65 -24.32
N ALA A 39 -10.70 21.97 -24.27
CA ALA A 39 -9.60 22.62 -23.59
C ALA A 39 -9.56 22.26 -22.10
N LYS A 40 -10.72 22.17 -21.43
CA LYS A 40 -10.82 21.75 -20.03
C LYS A 40 -10.39 20.28 -19.83
N VAL A 41 -10.77 19.39 -20.75
CA VAL A 41 -10.35 17.97 -20.74
C VAL A 41 -8.85 17.87 -20.97
N ALA A 42 -8.30 18.64 -21.91
CA ALA A 42 -6.86 18.68 -22.15
C ALA A 42 -6.08 19.14 -20.91
N ASP A 43 -6.54 20.20 -20.26
CA ASP A 43 -5.96 20.74 -19.03
C ASP A 43 -6.02 19.74 -17.88
N GLN A 44 -7.16 19.06 -17.72
CA GLN A 44 -7.35 18.03 -16.67
C GLN A 44 -6.40 16.84 -16.82
N ASN A 45 -6.10 16.43 -18.06
CA ASN A 45 -5.29 15.26 -18.39
C ASN A 45 -3.81 15.60 -18.61
N TYR A 46 -3.43 16.87 -18.56
CA TYR A 46 -2.05 17.27 -18.77
C TYR A 46 -1.15 16.78 -17.65
N MET A 47 -0.08 16.08 -18.01
CA MET A 47 0.98 15.64 -17.12
C MET A 47 2.34 16.05 -17.69
N ASP A 48 3.13 16.73 -16.90
CA ASP A 48 4.51 17.07 -17.26
C ASP A 48 5.52 16.03 -16.75
N ALA A 49 6.78 16.19 -17.10
CA ALA A 49 7.86 15.29 -16.71
C ALA A 49 8.04 15.18 -15.19
N ASP A 50 7.79 16.27 -14.44
CA ASP A 50 7.90 16.27 -12.99
C ASP A 50 6.75 15.45 -12.35
N MET A 51 5.53 15.54 -12.90
CA MET A 51 4.39 14.73 -12.44
C MET A 51 4.63 13.25 -12.70
N TYR A 52 5.17 12.89 -13.88
CA TYR A 52 5.57 11.49 -14.15
C TYR A 52 6.65 11.03 -13.19
N LYS A 53 7.65 11.87 -12.89
CA LYS A 53 8.69 11.54 -11.93
C LYS A 53 8.13 11.30 -10.54
N ILE A 54 7.23 12.17 -10.04
CA ILE A 54 6.57 11.99 -8.74
C ILE A 54 5.82 10.66 -8.68
N THR A 55 5.09 10.29 -9.75
CA THR A 55 4.37 9.02 -9.84
C THR A 55 5.33 7.81 -9.84
N TYR A 56 6.46 7.94 -10.55
CA TYR A 56 7.50 6.91 -10.56
C TYR A 56 8.11 6.72 -9.17
N ASP A 57 8.55 7.82 -8.54
CA ASP A 57 9.14 7.79 -7.18
C ASP A 57 8.15 7.23 -6.15
N GLN A 58 6.85 7.53 -6.29
CA GLN A 58 5.78 6.95 -5.45
C GLN A 58 5.67 5.43 -5.65
N THR A 59 5.72 4.98 -6.90
CA THR A 59 5.65 3.54 -7.22
C THR A 59 6.86 2.80 -6.67
N GLU A 60 8.06 3.35 -6.83
CA GLU A 60 9.29 2.81 -6.26
C GLU A 60 9.20 2.70 -4.73
N ALA A 61 8.81 3.78 -4.05
CA ALA A 61 8.64 3.79 -2.59
C ALA A 61 7.62 2.74 -2.12
N ASN A 62 6.51 2.57 -2.84
CA ASN A 62 5.49 1.56 -2.53
C ASN A 62 6.04 0.13 -2.70
N LEU A 63 6.83 -0.13 -3.74
CA LEU A 63 7.47 -1.43 -3.95
C LEU A 63 8.47 -1.75 -2.84
N VAL A 64 9.30 -0.78 -2.46
CA VAL A 64 10.25 -0.93 -1.34
C VAL A 64 9.50 -1.22 -0.04
N PHE A 65 8.43 -0.50 0.25
CA PHE A 65 7.62 -0.72 1.45
C PHE A 65 6.97 -2.12 1.46
N GLN A 66 6.42 -2.58 0.33
CA GLN A 66 5.86 -3.92 0.21
C GLN A 66 6.92 -5.01 0.41
N ALA A 67 8.14 -4.82 -0.13
CA ALA A 67 9.25 -5.75 0.10
C ALA A 67 9.63 -5.81 1.58
N GLN A 68 9.69 -4.67 2.26
CA GLN A 68 9.96 -4.60 3.71
C GLN A 68 8.88 -5.31 4.53
N GLN A 69 7.60 -5.16 4.16
CA GLN A 69 6.50 -5.88 4.82
C GLN A 69 6.60 -7.39 4.62
N LEU A 70 6.95 -7.84 3.41
CA LEU A 70 7.16 -9.27 3.16
C LEU A 70 8.35 -9.83 3.96
N MET A 71 9.43 -9.07 4.09
CA MET A 71 10.57 -9.45 4.94
C MET A 71 10.15 -9.58 6.41
N ALA A 72 9.40 -8.62 6.95
CA ALA A 72 8.89 -8.68 8.32
C ALA A 72 7.97 -9.89 8.53
N THR A 73 7.10 -10.20 7.55
CA THR A 73 6.21 -11.37 7.58
C THR A 73 7.01 -12.66 7.53
N TYR A 74 8.07 -12.72 6.73
CA TYR A 74 8.97 -13.88 6.65
C TYR A 74 9.64 -14.13 7.99
N GLU A 75 10.19 -13.11 8.63
CA GLU A 75 10.82 -13.25 9.95
C GLU A 75 9.82 -13.65 11.05
N GLN A 76 8.63 -13.06 11.04
CA GLN A 76 7.55 -13.49 11.95
C GLN A 76 7.17 -14.97 11.74
N SER A 77 7.23 -15.47 10.50
CA SER A 77 7.01 -16.87 10.20
C SER A 77 8.06 -17.78 10.86
N ALA A 78 9.33 -17.35 10.94
CA ALA A 78 10.39 -18.09 11.61
C ALA A 78 10.11 -18.24 13.12
N TYR A 79 9.71 -17.17 13.81
CA TYR A 79 9.29 -17.22 15.20
C TYR A 79 8.03 -18.09 15.41
N THR A 80 7.09 -18.04 14.49
CA THR A 80 5.90 -18.91 14.54
C THR A 80 6.28 -20.38 14.44
N MET A 81 7.22 -20.72 13.56
CA MET A 81 7.75 -22.09 13.43
C MET A 81 8.48 -22.55 14.69
N GLU A 82 9.28 -21.69 15.31
CA GLU A 82 9.96 -21.99 16.56
C GLU A 82 8.97 -22.30 17.69
N ASN A 83 7.94 -21.46 17.86
CA ASN A 83 6.87 -21.66 18.84
C ASN A 83 6.05 -22.94 18.60
N LEU A 84 5.75 -23.26 17.34
CA LEU A 84 5.04 -24.49 16.98
C LEU A 84 5.89 -25.72 17.28
N ASN A 85 7.21 -25.69 17.01
CA ASN A 85 8.11 -26.78 17.32
C ASN A 85 8.26 -26.99 18.85
N ALA A 86 8.33 -25.90 19.62
CA ALA A 86 8.33 -25.97 21.08
C ALA A 86 7.03 -26.56 21.62
N SER A 87 5.88 -26.13 21.07
CA SER A 87 4.57 -26.66 21.42
C SER A 87 4.43 -28.16 21.07
N ARG A 88 4.97 -28.57 19.92
CA ARG A 88 5.03 -29.97 19.51
C ARG A 88 5.84 -30.80 20.49
N ALA A 89 7.01 -30.31 20.90
CA ALA A 89 7.84 -31.02 21.89
C ALA A 89 7.11 -31.21 23.23
N LEU A 90 6.38 -30.20 23.70
CA LEU A 90 5.55 -30.27 24.91
C LEU A 90 4.39 -31.27 24.77
N ALA A 91 3.67 -31.22 23.64
CA ALA A 91 2.58 -32.15 23.35
C ALA A 91 3.07 -33.61 23.26
N GLN A 92 4.23 -33.81 22.65
CA GLN A 92 4.89 -35.11 22.54
C GLN A 92 5.25 -35.66 23.93
N ALA A 93 5.86 -34.86 24.80
CA ALA A 93 6.18 -35.25 26.18
C ALA A 93 4.89 -35.59 27.01
N SER A 94 3.83 -34.81 26.79
CA SER A 94 2.52 -35.09 27.42
C SER A 94 1.93 -36.41 26.94
N TYR A 95 2.01 -36.68 25.62
CA TYR A 95 1.58 -37.99 25.07
C TYR A 95 2.37 -39.14 25.68
N GLU A 96 3.70 -39.08 25.73
CA GLU A 96 4.56 -40.11 26.30
C GLU A 96 4.27 -40.35 27.79
N SER A 97 4.07 -39.28 28.57
CA SER A 97 3.67 -39.33 29.95
C SER A 97 2.29 -40.03 30.12
N THR A 98 1.33 -39.71 29.24
CA THR A 98 -0.01 -40.31 29.29
C THR A 98 0.05 -41.80 28.92
N VAL A 99 0.87 -42.21 27.97
CA VAL A 99 1.13 -43.62 27.64
C VAL A 99 1.73 -44.36 28.84
N ALA A 100 2.73 -43.75 29.50
CA ALA A 100 3.31 -44.35 30.71
C ALA A 100 2.28 -44.53 31.85
N ARG A 101 1.43 -43.50 32.07
CA ARG A 101 0.33 -43.58 33.05
C ARG A 101 -0.71 -44.64 32.71
N ARG A 102 -1.06 -44.79 31.43
CA ARG A 102 -1.95 -45.88 30.98
C ARG A 102 -1.34 -47.27 31.28
N ASN A 103 -0.05 -47.45 30.99
CA ASN A 103 0.63 -48.70 31.27
C ASN A 103 0.69 -49.05 32.78
N ALA A 104 0.66 -48.02 33.62
CA ALA A 104 0.53 -48.16 35.08
C ALA A 104 -0.90 -48.25 35.59
N GLY A 105 -1.91 -48.31 34.70
CA GLY A 105 -3.34 -48.35 35.05
C GLY A 105 -3.93 -47.03 35.55
N MET A 106 -3.24 -45.89 35.36
CA MET A 106 -3.61 -44.58 35.87
C MET A 106 -4.18 -43.62 34.79
N ALA A 107 -4.34 -44.08 33.56
CA ALA A 107 -4.97 -43.34 32.48
C ALA A 107 -5.73 -44.30 31.55
N THR A 108 -6.69 -43.78 30.80
CA THR A 108 -7.50 -44.54 29.86
C THR A 108 -6.90 -44.53 28.45
N GLU A 109 -7.34 -45.41 27.58
CA GLU A 109 -6.99 -45.37 26.15
C GLU A 109 -7.47 -44.07 25.48
N THR A 110 -8.63 -43.56 25.90
CA THR A 110 -9.18 -42.27 25.42
C THR A 110 -8.25 -41.11 25.76
N ASP A 111 -7.62 -41.12 26.94
CA ASP A 111 -6.64 -40.11 27.33
C ASP A 111 -5.42 -40.14 26.41
N VAL A 112 -4.92 -41.32 26.06
CA VAL A 112 -3.81 -41.50 25.12
C VAL A 112 -4.15 -41.01 23.73
N LEU A 113 -5.35 -41.38 23.22
CA LEU A 113 -5.80 -40.91 21.90
C LEU A 113 -6.00 -39.40 21.86
N THR A 114 -6.48 -38.79 22.94
CA THR A 114 -6.63 -37.33 23.06
C THR A 114 -5.25 -36.64 23.02
N ALA A 115 -4.27 -37.17 23.75
CA ALA A 115 -2.93 -36.64 23.76
C ALA A 115 -2.24 -36.80 22.37
N LEU A 116 -2.44 -37.96 21.71
CA LEU A 116 -1.93 -38.19 20.34
C LEU A 116 -2.56 -37.22 19.35
N LYS A 117 -3.88 -37.01 19.44
CA LYS A 117 -4.57 -36.00 18.59
C LYS A 117 -3.96 -34.61 18.73
N SER A 118 -3.62 -34.21 19.96
CA SER A 118 -2.96 -32.91 20.18
C SER A 118 -1.63 -32.79 19.44
N VAL A 119 -0.80 -33.82 19.40
CA VAL A 119 0.44 -33.85 18.61
C VAL A 119 0.13 -33.71 17.13
N GLN A 120 -0.84 -34.48 16.62
CA GLN A 120 -1.21 -34.43 15.19
C GLN A 120 -1.78 -33.07 14.75
N ASP A 121 -2.58 -32.42 15.60
CA ASP A 121 -3.12 -31.08 15.34
C ASP A 121 -1.98 -30.03 15.23
N ILE A 122 -0.94 -30.17 16.07
CA ILE A 122 0.24 -29.28 15.98
C ILE A 122 1.07 -29.62 14.73
N ASP A 123 1.25 -30.89 14.39
CA ASP A 123 1.96 -31.30 13.15
C ASP A 123 1.25 -30.74 11.90
N ALA A 124 -0.08 -30.74 11.88
CA ALA A 124 -0.87 -30.11 10.81
C ALA A 124 -0.66 -28.59 10.77
N SER A 125 -0.57 -27.94 11.93
CA SER A 125 -0.28 -26.51 12.05
C SER A 125 1.12 -26.16 11.55
N ILE A 126 2.13 -26.97 11.86
CA ILE A 126 3.50 -26.84 11.36
C ILE A 126 3.53 -26.91 9.83
N LEU A 127 2.87 -27.92 9.24
CA LEU A 127 2.80 -28.06 7.78
C LEU A 127 2.13 -26.84 7.11
N SER A 128 1.08 -26.33 7.71
CA SER A 128 0.40 -25.11 7.24
C SER A 128 1.30 -23.89 7.31
N ALA A 129 2.01 -23.70 8.42
CA ALA A 129 2.97 -22.63 8.62
C ALA A 129 4.14 -22.70 7.62
N GLN A 130 4.68 -23.90 7.37
CA GLN A 130 5.72 -24.11 6.34
C GLN A 130 5.26 -23.66 4.96
N LYS A 131 4.08 -24.10 4.52
CA LYS A 131 3.51 -23.68 3.22
C LYS A 131 3.30 -22.17 3.13
N SER A 132 2.88 -21.54 4.22
CA SER A 132 2.72 -20.08 4.28
C SER A 132 4.08 -19.38 4.14
N THR A 133 5.10 -19.85 4.85
CA THR A 133 6.47 -19.32 4.78
C THR A 133 7.05 -19.46 3.37
N ASP A 134 6.86 -20.62 2.72
CA ASP A 134 7.31 -20.86 1.35
C ASP A 134 6.63 -19.88 0.37
N ASN A 135 5.35 -19.59 0.55
CA ASN A 135 4.62 -18.62 -0.29
C ASN A 135 5.15 -17.20 -0.10
N VAL A 136 5.42 -16.77 1.14
CA VAL A 136 6.01 -15.45 1.43
C VAL A 136 7.40 -15.35 0.81
N HIS A 137 8.23 -16.39 0.95
CA HIS A 137 9.56 -16.45 0.36
C HIS A 137 9.51 -16.32 -1.18
N ARG A 138 8.64 -17.09 -1.85
CA ARG A 138 8.45 -17.00 -3.30
C ARG A 138 8.00 -15.60 -3.75
N ASN A 139 7.04 -15.01 -3.04
CA ASN A 139 6.57 -13.67 -3.34
C ASN A 139 7.69 -12.62 -3.20
N LEU A 140 8.52 -12.75 -2.17
CA LEU A 140 9.69 -11.89 -1.98
C LEU A 140 10.70 -12.05 -3.12
N CYS A 141 11.03 -13.29 -3.51
CA CYS A 141 11.92 -13.57 -4.64
C CYS A 141 11.40 -12.96 -5.95
N MET A 142 10.12 -13.16 -6.25
CA MET A 142 9.50 -12.59 -7.45
C MET A 142 9.52 -11.07 -7.46
N MET A 143 9.21 -10.44 -6.31
CA MET A 143 9.22 -8.98 -6.17
C MET A 143 10.62 -8.39 -6.39
N LEU A 144 11.67 -9.10 -5.96
CA LEU A 144 13.08 -8.71 -6.14
C LEU A 144 13.64 -9.09 -7.52
N GLY A 145 12.81 -9.65 -8.42
CA GLY A 145 13.23 -10.07 -9.77
C GLY A 145 14.02 -11.37 -9.80
N TRP A 146 14.01 -12.13 -8.73
CA TRP A 146 14.63 -13.45 -8.68
C TRP A 146 13.64 -14.54 -9.13
N GLY A 147 14.17 -15.71 -9.51
CA GLY A 147 13.30 -16.85 -9.80
C GLY A 147 12.53 -17.30 -8.55
N ALA A 148 11.31 -17.79 -8.72
CA ALA A 148 10.46 -18.23 -7.60
C ALA A 148 11.08 -19.37 -6.76
N ASP A 149 11.99 -20.14 -7.34
CA ASP A 149 12.70 -21.27 -6.70
C ASP A 149 14.10 -20.87 -6.20
N SER A 150 14.48 -19.59 -6.29
CA SER A 150 15.74 -19.09 -5.76
C SER A 150 15.77 -19.26 -4.24
N GLN A 151 16.98 -19.57 -3.71
CA GLN A 151 17.19 -19.76 -2.27
C GLN A 151 18.22 -18.72 -1.76
N PRO A 152 17.86 -17.41 -1.75
CA PRO A 152 18.73 -16.40 -1.20
C PRO A 152 18.84 -16.53 0.32
N GLU A 153 19.98 -16.17 0.86
CA GLU A 153 20.14 -16.00 2.31
C GLU A 153 19.40 -14.74 2.76
N ILE A 154 18.27 -14.90 3.47
CA ILE A 154 17.54 -13.80 4.06
C ILE A 154 18.05 -13.60 5.48
N ARG A 155 18.65 -12.43 5.75
CA ARG A 155 19.13 -12.06 7.07
C ARG A 155 17.99 -11.49 7.90
N SER A 156 18.10 -11.64 9.23
CA SER A 156 17.14 -11.07 10.18
C SER A 156 17.11 -9.53 10.10
N ILE A 157 15.95 -8.98 10.37
CA ILE A 157 15.73 -7.54 10.43
C ILE A 157 16.40 -7.00 11.69
N PRO A 158 17.09 -5.84 11.62
CA PRO A 158 17.67 -5.21 12.82
C PRO A 158 16.58 -4.91 13.87
N ALA A 159 16.92 -5.10 15.14
CA ALA A 159 16.01 -4.74 16.22
C ALA A 159 15.61 -3.24 16.14
N PRO A 160 14.35 -2.88 16.49
CA PRO A 160 13.91 -1.50 16.48
C PRO A 160 14.68 -0.64 17.48
N ASP A 161 15.04 0.58 17.08
CA ASP A 161 15.65 1.57 17.95
C ASP A 161 14.59 2.19 18.87
N LEU A 162 14.51 1.71 20.10
CA LEU A 162 13.55 2.19 21.10
C LEU A 162 13.75 3.66 21.47
N ASN A 163 14.99 4.19 21.38
CA ASN A 163 15.25 5.60 21.66
C ASN A 163 14.68 6.48 20.56
N ARG A 164 14.83 6.04 19.31
CA ARG A 164 14.24 6.73 18.16
C ARG A 164 12.72 6.72 18.23
N ILE A 165 12.11 5.60 18.62
CA ILE A 165 10.65 5.51 18.82
C ILE A 165 10.20 6.46 19.94
N ALA A 166 10.93 6.52 21.05
CA ALA A 166 10.61 7.41 22.17
C ALA A 166 10.74 8.91 21.82
N ALA A 167 11.58 9.25 20.85
CA ALA A 167 11.80 10.62 20.37
C ALA A 167 10.81 11.07 19.29
N MET A 168 9.97 10.16 18.75
CA MET A 168 9.00 10.49 17.71
C MET A 168 7.93 11.46 18.26
N ASN A 169 7.63 12.50 17.47
CA ASN A 169 6.60 13.47 17.82
C ASN A 169 5.78 13.81 16.55
N PRO A 170 4.53 13.30 16.43
CA PRO A 170 3.72 13.49 15.23
C PRO A 170 3.38 14.96 14.95
N GLU A 171 3.30 15.81 15.97
CA GLU A 171 3.03 17.23 15.77
C GLU A 171 4.25 17.96 15.18
N ALA A 172 5.47 17.63 15.67
CA ALA A 172 6.71 18.20 15.14
C ALA A 172 7.02 17.68 13.73
N ASP A 173 6.69 16.42 13.43
CA ASP A 173 6.98 15.75 12.16
C ASP A 173 5.93 16.05 11.08
N ARG A 174 4.82 16.71 11.42
CA ARG A 174 3.68 16.98 10.53
C ARG A 174 4.08 17.66 9.24
N GLU A 175 4.80 18.78 9.34
CA GLU A 175 5.18 19.57 8.15
C GLU A 175 6.07 18.77 7.21
N GLN A 176 7.03 18.04 7.78
CA GLN A 176 7.92 17.18 7.01
C GLN A 176 7.16 16.01 6.34
N ALA A 177 6.21 15.41 7.04
CA ALA A 177 5.38 14.33 6.49
C ALA A 177 4.54 14.82 5.31
N VAL A 178 3.90 16.00 5.44
CA VAL A 178 3.13 16.64 4.38
C VAL A 178 4.02 16.97 3.18
N ALA A 179 5.19 17.60 3.40
CA ALA A 179 6.12 17.98 2.33
C ALA A 179 6.70 16.76 1.58
N ASN A 180 6.81 15.60 2.25
CA ASN A 180 7.34 14.37 1.65
C ASN A 180 6.27 13.50 0.99
N ASN A 181 4.98 13.76 1.22
CA ASN A 181 3.91 12.96 0.66
C ASN A 181 3.77 13.16 -0.85
N TYR A 182 3.67 12.04 -1.60
CA TYR A 182 3.62 12.06 -3.06
C TYR A 182 2.32 12.64 -3.60
N ASP A 183 1.18 12.39 -2.96
CA ASP A 183 -0.11 12.95 -3.39
C ASP A 183 -0.14 14.47 -3.22
N VAL A 184 0.47 14.98 -2.14
CA VAL A 184 0.64 16.42 -1.92
C VAL A 184 1.53 17.02 -3.01
N LYS A 185 2.71 16.46 -3.24
CA LYS A 185 3.66 16.91 -4.30
C LYS A 185 3.00 16.88 -5.69
N TYR A 186 2.26 15.82 -6.00
CA TYR A 186 1.56 15.67 -7.27
C TYR A 186 0.50 16.74 -7.47
N ASN A 187 -0.37 16.96 -6.47
CA ASN A 187 -1.42 17.97 -6.56
C ASN A 187 -0.84 19.40 -6.61
N GLU A 188 0.21 19.71 -5.84
CA GLU A 188 0.92 20.97 -5.91
C GLU A 188 1.51 21.22 -7.31
N ARG A 189 2.10 20.20 -7.94
CA ARG A 189 2.60 20.32 -9.31
C ARG A 189 1.47 20.48 -10.31
N LYS A 190 0.39 19.69 -10.16
CA LYS A 190 -0.80 19.77 -11.01
C LYS A 190 -1.40 21.17 -11.01
N ILE A 191 -1.59 21.79 -9.84
CA ILE A 191 -2.11 23.16 -9.73
C ILE A 191 -1.29 24.16 -10.53
N ARG A 192 0.05 24.03 -10.54
CA ARG A 192 0.92 24.93 -11.31
C ARG A 192 0.74 24.81 -12.82
N ASN A 193 0.29 23.66 -13.28
CA ASN A 193 0.09 23.36 -14.70
C ASN A 193 -1.34 23.67 -15.19
N LEU A 194 -2.32 23.72 -14.28
CA LEU A 194 -3.72 23.98 -14.61
C LEU A 194 -3.94 25.44 -15.01
N ARG A 195 -4.83 25.66 -15.98
CA ARG A 195 -5.25 26.97 -16.48
C ARG A 195 -6.70 27.31 -16.12
N SER A 196 -7.55 26.29 -15.98
CA SER A 196 -8.96 26.45 -15.63
C SER A 196 -9.11 26.75 -14.13
N GLU A 197 -9.74 27.87 -13.78
CA GLU A 197 -10.00 28.28 -12.39
C GLU A 197 -10.78 27.24 -11.61
N ASP A 198 -11.80 26.62 -12.21
CA ASP A 198 -12.59 25.56 -11.60
C ASP A 198 -11.75 24.33 -11.24
N LEU A 199 -10.83 23.94 -12.15
CA LEU A 199 -9.93 22.82 -11.93
C LEU A 199 -8.87 23.15 -10.87
N ILE A 200 -8.38 24.37 -10.82
CA ILE A 200 -7.49 24.87 -9.78
C ILE A 200 -8.20 24.82 -8.43
N ALA A 201 -9.45 25.32 -8.34
CA ALA A 201 -10.22 25.30 -7.10
C ALA A 201 -10.49 23.87 -6.60
N SER A 202 -10.91 22.98 -7.49
CA SER A 202 -11.18 21.57 -7.13
C SER A 202 -9.90 20.81 -6.75
N THR A 203 -8.77 21.10 -7.41
CA THR A 203 -7.48 20.46 -7.08
C THR A 203 -6.92 21.01 -5.77
N ASN A 204 -7.14 22.30 -5.45
CA ASN A 204 -6.80 22.87 -4.14
C ASN A 204 -7.59 22.17 -3.01
N ALA A 205 -8.89 21.91 -3.20
CA ALA A 205 -9.67 21.15 -2.22
C ALA A 205 -9.12 19.72 -2.03
N THR A 206 -8.72 19.07 -3.13
CA THR A 206 -8.07 17.74 -3.08
C THR A 206 -6.72 17.81 -2.35
N LEU A 207 -5.94 18.86 -2.55
CA LEU A 207 -4.67 19.08 -1.87
C LEU A 207 -4.84 19.24 -0.36
N GLU A 208 -5.82 20.03 0.07
CA GLU A 208 -6.14 20.20 1.51
C GLU A 208 -6.61 18.90 2.14
N ASP A 209 -7.44 18.11 1.44
CA ASP A 209 -7.85 16.79 1.91
C ASP A 209 -6.64 15.83 2.01
N ALA A 210 -5.73 15.84 1.02
CA ALA A 210 -4.51 15.05 1.08
C ALA A 210 -3.62 15.43 2.29
N ARG A 211 -3.42 16.72 2.56
CA ARG A 211 -2.67 17.20 3.73
C ARG A 211 -3.28 16.74 5.05
N ASN A 212 -4.60 16.80 5.17
CA ASN A 212 -5.31 16.33 6.35
C ASN A 212 -5.21 14.81 6.52
N LYS A 213 -5.30 14.04 5.44
CA LYS A 213 -5.13 12.58 5.45
C LYS A 213 -3.73 12.19 5.90
N VAL A 214 -2.68 12.88 5.42
CA VAL A 214 -1.29 12.63 5.83
C VAL A 214 -1.14 12.80 7.34
N TYR A 215 -1.66 13.89 7.91
CA TYR A 215 -1.57 14.14 9.35
C TYR A 215 -2.32 13.09 10.17
N ASN A 216 -3.55 12.74 9.77
CA ASN A 216 -4.33 11.72 10.45
C ASN A 216 -3.67 10.33 10.37
N SER A 217 -3.11 9.99 9.21
CA SER A 217 -2.36 8.75 9.02
C SER A 217 -1.10 8.70 9.87
N LEU A 218 -0.32 9.80 9.90
CA LEU A 218 0.87 9.91 10.75
C LEU A 218 0.54 9.67 12.22
N LYS A 219 -0.52 10.31 12.72
CA LYS A 219 -0.96 10.16 14.11
C LYS A 219 -1.43 8.73 14.42
N THR A 220 -2.17 8.11 13.50
CA THR A 220 -2.60 6.71 13.64
C THR A 220 -1.41 5.77 13.68
N GLN A 221 -0.47 5.92 12.77
CA GLN A 221 0.74 5.07 12.72
C GLN A 221 1.61 5.27 13.96
N TYR A 222 1.75 6.50 14.44
CA TYR A 222 2.45 6.79 15.70
C TYR A 222 1.82 6.05 16.89
N ASN A 223 0.49 6.11 17.03
CA ASN A 223 -0.21 5.38 18.09
C ASN A 223 -0.01 3.86 17.95
N THR A 224 -0.08 3.33 16.72
CA THR A 224 0.17 1.90 16.46
C THR A 224 1.57 1.46 16.90
N VAL A 225 2.59 2.30 16.66
CA VAL A 225 3.96 2.01 17.10
C VAL A 225 4.08 2.06 18.61
N LEU A 226 3.40 3.01 19.29
CA LEU A 226 3.37 3.07 20.74
C LEU A 226 2.66 1.87 21.38
N ASP A 227 1.55 1.44 20.80
CA ASP A 227 0.76 0.29 21.30
C ASP A 227 1.51 -1.03 21.12
N ALA A 228 2.40 -1.11 20.13
CA ALA A 228 3.24 -2.28 19.86
C ALA A 228 4.53 -2.35 20.73
N ARG A 229 4.84 -1.33 21.50
CA ARG A 229 6.00 -1.22 22.39
C ARG A 229 5.76 -1.88 23.76
#